data_a2e6c544e1cd62f17283bc32e6d56191
#
_entry.id   a2e6c544e1cd62f17283bc32e6d56191
#
_cell.length_a   1.000
_cell.length_b   1.000
_cell.length_c   1.000
_cell.angle_alpha   90.00
_cell.angle_beta   90.00
_cell.angle_gamma   90.00
#
_symmetry.space_group_name_H-M   'P 1'
#
loop_
_entity.id
_entity.type
_entity.pdbx_description
1 polymer ?
#
loop_
_entity_poly.entity_id
_entity_poly.type
_entity_poly.pdbx_seq_one_letter_code
_entity_poly.pdbx_strand_id
1 'polypeptide(L)'
;MSNTLTYVIPQLLAQGLMALREEAITARLVNRAYEPLAGQKGSSIDVPIPSAITARAVTAAVTMPANVDSSPTRVVITLDQWWEAPFQMSDKDLLEAAGGIMPMQASEAIKALANKMDAYLLGFYLKVPNYSGVAGTTPFVSTVAEYTDARLRLNKTLAPMTDRRVLLNPEAEANALKLALFSQADQRGDQGGVINGQIGRKLGADWFMNQNIPVHAGGSAGGTTTLSATMTVGQAILSIGACTPTDGTFAVGDTLKVGTGSTAVYFTVKTAATATASVAAVTVDVNAVSTASAGAAIEHPKGSQAINLMFHRDAFAFATRPLESSSQGLGNIISSAIDPVTGLTLRLEVSRQYKQTTFSYDILAGAQLIRPELACRILG
;
A
#
# COMPACT_ATOMS: atom_id res chain seq x y z
N MET A 1 -24.91 36.97 -22.24
CA MET A 1 -25.59 36.24 -21.16
C MET A 1 -24.61 35.28 -20.56
N SER A 2 -24.38 35.41 -19.27
CA SER A 2 -23.47 34.47 -18.54
C SER A 2 -24.17 33.13 -18.43
N ASN A 3 -23.58 32.07 -18.97
CA ASN A 3 -24.07 30.72 -18.77
C ASN A 3 -23.95 30.37 -17.28
N THR A 4 -25.07 30.21 -16.61
CA THR A 4 -25.10 29.83 -15.21
C THR A 4 -24.81 28.33 -15.08
N LEU A 5 -23.53 27.98 -14.99
CA LEU A 5 -23.06 26.60 -14.73
C LEU A 5 -23.26 26.15 -13.28
N THR A 6 -23.90 27.00 -12.46
CA THR A 6 -24.07 26.79 -11.01
C THR A 6 -24.77 25.47 -10.65
N TYR A 7 -25.62 24.94 -11.51
CA TYR A 7 -26.32 23.67 -11.28
C TYR A 7 -25.57 22.47 -11.87
N VAL A 8 -24.69 22.67 -12.87
CA VAL A 8 -23.98 21.58 -13.56
C VAL A 8 -22.75 21.16 -12.75
N ILE A 9 -22.04 22.10 -12.15
CA ILE A 9 -20.81 21.85 -11.38
C ILE A 9 -21.05 20.91 -10.18
N PRO A 10 -22.08 21.11 -9.32
CA PRO A 10 -22.35 20.16 -8.23
C PRO A 10 -22.73 18.76 -8.72
N GLN A 11 -23.40 18.63 -9.86
CA GLN A 11 -23.75 17.33 -10.44
C GLN A 11 -22.49 16.59 -10.96
N LEU A 12 -21.61 17.27 -11.66
CA LEU A 12 -20.32 16.72 -12.11
C LEU A 12 -19.45 16.28 -10.93
N LEU A 13 -19.44 17.07 -9.86
CA LEU A 13 -18.68 16.74 -8.66
C LEU A 13 -19.28 15.52 -7.93
N ALA A 14 -20.59 15.42 -7.82
CA ALA A 14 -21.26 14.28 -7.21
C ALA A 14 -21.02 12.97 -8.00
N GLN A 15 -21.13 13.04 -9.34
CA GLN A 15 -20.79 11.90 -10.22
C GLN A 15 -19.31 11.53 -10.08
N GLY A 16 -18.44 12.55 -9.97
CA GLY A 16 -17.02 12.38 -9.73
C GLY A 16 -16.69 11.62 -8.45
N LEU A 17 -17.33 11.98 -7.35
CA LEU A 17 -17.15 11.27 -6.07
C LEU A 17 -17.58 9.81 -6.14
N MET A 18 -18.70 9.53 -6.81
CA MET A 18 -19.16 8.14 -6.98
C MET A 18 -18.16 7.31 -7.80
N ALA A 19 -17.69 7.83 -8.92
CA ALA A 19 -16.69 7.15 -9.76
C ALA A 19 -15.37 6.96 -9.02
N LEU A 20 -14.87 7.98 -8.32
CA LEU A 20 -13.65 7.89 -7.51
C LEU A 20 -13.77 6.82 -6.42
N ARG A 21 -14.91 6.72 -5.76
CA ARG A 21 -15.17 5.72 -4.73
C ARG A 21 -15.16 4.31 -5.28
N GLU A 22 -15.74 4.09 -6.46
CA GLU A 22 -15.84 2.75 -7.07
C GLU A 22 -14.50 2.27 -7.61
N GLU A 23 -13.71 3.15 -8.21
CA GLU A 23 -12.43 2.82 -8.83
C GLU A 23 -11.26 2.73 -7.83
N ALA A 24 -11.28 3.53 -6.73
CA ALA A 24 -10.22 3.54 -5.73
C ALA A 24 -10.34 2.36 -4.75
N ILE A 25 -9.93 1.17 -5.16
CA ILE A 25 -10.08 -0.07 -4.38
C ILE A 25 -9.19 -0.03 -3.15
N THR A 26 -7.89 0.23 -3.29
CA THR A 26 -6.91 0.17 -2.19
C THR A 26 -7.21 1.18 -1.10
N ALA A 27 -7.66 2.39 -1.46
CA ALA A 27 -8.01 3.44 -0.51
C ALA A 27 -9.14 3.03 0.46
N ARG A 28 -10.03 2.11 0.05
CA ARG A 28 -11.12 1.58 0.92
C ARG A 28 -10.64 0.46 1.84
N LEU A 29 -9.51 -0.15 1.52
CA LEU A 29 -9.00 -1.31 2.23
C LEU A 29 -8.00 -0.96 3.34
N VAL A 30 -7.55 0.28 3.43
CA VAL A 30 -6.59 0.76 4.43
C VAL A 30 -7.28 1.50 5.58
N ASN A 31 -6.53 1.79 6.64
CA ASN A 31 -7.06 2.53 7.78
C ASN A 31 -7.18 4.02 7.45
N ARG A 32 -8.39 4.58 7.65
CA ARG A 32 -8.72 5.98 7.42
C ARG A 32 -9.20 6.69 8.69
N ALA A 33 -9.05 6.06 9.86
CA ALA A 33 -9.51 6.63 11.13
C ALA A 33 -8.79 7.94 11.51
N TYR A 34 -7.69 8.27 10.84
CA TYR A 34 -6.91 9.49 11.08
C TYR A 34 -7.35 10.70 10.24
N GLU A 35 -8.29 10.54 9.31
CA GLU A 35 -8.78 11.64 8.47
C GLU A 35 -9.38 12.83 9.24
N PRO A 36 -10.14 12.65 10.34
CA PRO A 36 -10.62 13.77 11.12
C PRO A 36 -9.50 14.67 11.66
N LEU A 37 -8.32 14.11 11.90
CA LEU A 37 -7.13 14.86 12.32
C LEU A 37 -6.50 15.64 11.16
N ALA A 38 -6.70 15.19 9.92
CA ALA A 38 -6.23 15.89 8.73
C ALA A 38 -6.95 17.24 8.51
N GLY A 39 -8.15 17.40 9.04
CA GLY A 39 -8.91 18.66 9.01
C GLY A 39 -8.33 19.80 9.85
N GLN A 40 -7.39 19.50 10.75
CA GLN A 40 -6.71 20.50 11.59
C GLN A 40 -5.60 21.19 10.79
N LYS A 41 -5.20 22.38 11.24
CA LYS A 41 -4.07 23.12 10.61
C LYS A 41 -2.77 22.33 10.73
N GLY A 42 -2.11 22.12 9.61
CA GLY A 42 -0.85 21.40 9.52
C GLY A 42 -0.80 20.47 8.30
N SER A 43 0.38 20.09 7.88
CA SER A 43 0.63 19.18 6.76
C SER A 43 0.95 17.75 7.21
N SER A 44 0.92 17.47 8.51
CA SER A 44 1.29 16.18 9.07
C SER A 44 0.34 15.75 10.19
N ILE A 45 0.15 14.43 10.29
CA ILE A 45 -0.65 13.77 11.33
C ILE A 45 0.29 12.85 12.09
N ASP A 46 0.42 13.05 13.39
CA ASP A 46 1.23 12.19 14.26
C ASP A 46 0.37 11.01 14.75
N VAL A 47 0.78 9.79 14.43
CA VAL A 47 0.15 8.56 14.90
C VAL A 47 1.02 7.95 16.00
N PRO A 48 0.58 7.96 17.27
CA PRO A 48 1.34 7.37 18.36
C PRO A 48 1.25 5.83 18.29
N ILE A 49 2.39 5.17 18.44
CA ILE A 49 2.49 3.72 18.59
C ILE A 49 2.86 3.42 20.04
N PRO A 50 1.99 2.72 20.81
CA PRO A 50 2.28 2.38 22.19
C PRO A 50 3.48 1.43 22.27
N SER A 51 4.33 1.63 23.29
CA SER A 51 5.41 0.70 23.62
C SER A 51 4.85 -0.60 24.22
N ALA A 52 5.45 -1.73 23.87
CA ALA A 52 5.10 -2.99 24.47
C ALA A 52 5.49 -3.03 25.95
N ILE A 53 4.55 -3.40 26.82
CA ILE A 53 4.79 -3.57 28.25
C ILE A 53 4.74 -5.06 28.56
N THR A 54 5.74 -5.57 29.28
CA THR A 54 5.79 -6.95 29.74
C THR A 54 5.24 -7.06 31.15
N ALA A 55 4.30 -7.99 31.36
CA ALA A 55 3.82 -8.32 32.68
C ALA A 55 4.92 -9.07 33.46
N ARG A 56 5.08 -8.77 34.74
CA ARG A 56 6.00 -9.44 35.64
C ARG A 56 5.28 -10.10 36.80
N ALA A 57 5.83 -11.19 37.31
CA ALA A 57 5.34 -11.77 38.56
C ALA A 57 5.63 -10.82 39.73
N VAL A 58 4.67 -10.68 40.62
CA VAL A 58 4.80 -9.88 41.85
C VAL A 58 5.35 -10.76 42.94
N THR A 59 6.52 -10.37 43.49
CA THR A 59 7.06 -10.97 44.72
C THR A 59 7.08 -9.90 45.80
N ALA A 60 6.55 -10.22 46.97
CA ALA A 60 6.60 -9.28 48.12
C ALA A 60 8.04 -9.00 48.50
N ALA A 61 8.42 -7.72 48.50
CA ALA A 61 9.77 -7.25 48.86
C ALA A 61 9.67 -5.92 49.58
N VAL A 62 10.70 -5.59 50.35
CA VAL A 62 10.80 -4.34 51.11
C VAL A 62 10.92 -3.13 50.13
N THR A 63 11.53 -3.33 49.01
CA THR A 63 11.70 -2.28 47.98
C THR A 63 10.90 -2.65 46.72
N MET A 64 10.17 -1.67 46.17
CA MET A 64 9.43 -1.84 44.92
C MET A 64 10.43 -2.08 43.77
N PRO A 65 10.20 -3.09 42.92
CA PRO A 65 11.02 -3.29 41.73
C PRO A 65 10.93 -2.08 40.79
N ALA A 66 12.02 -1.75 40.12
CA ALA A 66 12.06 -0.64 39.16
C ALA A 66 10.95 -0.74 38.10
N ASN A 67 10.25 0.34 37.84
CA ASN A 67 9.25 0.42 36.78
C ASN A 67 9.94 0.51 35.42
N VAL A 68 9.28 -0.02 34.41
CA VAL A 68 9.69 0.16 33.01
C VAL A 68 9.03 1.44 32.50
N ASP A 69 9.85 2.37 32.01
CA ASP A 69 9.33 3.60 31.42
C ASP A 69 8.60 3.30 30.11
N SER A 70 7.46 3.94 29.92
CA SER A 70 6.73 3.90 28.68
C SER A 70 7.35 4.93 27.70
N SER A 71 7.91 4.44 26.59
CA SER A 71 8.46 5.28 25.53
C SER A 71 7.72 5.02 24.21
N PRO A 72 6.53 5.62 24.02
CA PRO A 72 5.79 5.47 22.78
C PRO A 72 6.56 6.10 21.62
N THR A 73 6.56 5.42 20.49
CA THR A 73 7.09 5.94 19.23
C THR A 73 5.95 6.58 18.43
N ARG A 74 6.30 7.41 17.43
CA ARG A 74 5.32 8.03 16.55
C ARG A 74 5.67 7.76 15.09
N VAL A 75 4.65 7.59 14.27
CA VAL A 75 4.75 7.61 12.82
C VAL A 75 4.01 8.83 12.31
N VAL A 76 4.65 9.57 11.40
CA VAL A 76 4.09 10.80 10.84
C VAL A 76 3.53 10.50 9.46
N ILE A 77 2.25 10.82 9.25
CA ILE A 77 1.61 10.82 7.94
C ILE A 77 1.71 12.25 7.40
N THR A 78 2.46 12.45 6.34
CA THR A 78 2.56 13.75 5.66
C THR A 78 1.52 13.84 4.55
N LEU A 79 0.80 14.96 4.48
CA LEU A 79 -0.15 15.27 3.41
C LEU A 79 0.60 16.08 2.34
N ASP A 80 1.44 15.40 1.57
CA ASP A 80 2.36 15.98 0.60
C ASP A 80 2.01 15.67 -0.87
N GLN A 81 1.03 14.78 -1.07
CA GLN A 81 0.61 14.35 -2.39
C GLN A 81 -0.59 15.15 -2.87
N TRP A 82 -0.31 16.09 -3.74
CA TRP A 82 -1.36 16.88 -4.41
C TRP A 82 -1.36 16.52 -5.89
N TRP A 83 -2.45 15.88 -6.33
CA TRP A 83 -2.62 15.44 -7.71
C TRP A 83 -3.81 16.13 -8.34
N GLU A 84 -3.66 16.45 -9.62
CA GLU A 84 -4.72 17.01 -10.45
C GLU A 84 -4.87 16.22 -11.76
N ALA A 85 -6.06 16.22 -12.29
CA ALA A 85 -6.40 15.68 -13.61
C ALA A 85 -7.17 16.75 -14.40
N PRO A 86 -6.48 17.64 -15.11
CA PRO A 86 -7.10 18.70 -15.88
C PRO A 86 -7.51 18.23 -17.26
N PHE A 87 -8.62 18.76 -17.77
CA PHE A 87 -8.97 18.74 -19.19
C PHE A 87 -9.51 20.08 -19.63
N GLN A 88 -9.35 20.37 -20.90
CA GLN A 88 -9.65 21.69 -21.47
C GLN A 88 -10.57 21.55 -22.67
N MET A 89 -11.53 22.48 -22.78
CA MET A 89 -12.46 22.55 -23.91
C MET A 89 -12.57 23.98 -24.41
N SER A 90 -12.53 24.16 -25.74
CA SER A 90 -12.81 25.45 -26.35
C SER A 90 -14.31 25.76 -26.36
N ASP A 91 -14.67 27.03 -26.47
CA ASP A 91 -16.08 27.44 -26.57
C ASP A 91 -16.77 26.81 -27.77
N LYS A 92 -16.03 26.54 -28.84
CA LYS A 92 -16.55 25.87 -30.02
C LYS A 92 -16.83 24.40 -29.72
N ASP A 93 -15.91 23.69 -29.05
CA ASP A 93 -16.11 22.28 -28.67
C ASP A 93 -17.28 22.12 -27.68
N LEU A 94 -17.43 23.05 -26.75
CA LEU A 94 -18.57 23.09 -25.81
C LEU A 94 -19.91 23.25 -26.54
N LEU A 95 -19.94 24.01 -27.65
CA LEU A 95 -21.14 24.20 -28.45
C LEU A 95 -21.43 22.98 -29.32
N GLU A 96 -20.43 22.40 -29.96
CA GLU A 96 -20.58 21.23 -30.85
C GLU A 96 -20.80 19.93 -30.08
N ALA A 97 -20.26 19.81 -28.89
CA ALA A 97 -20.29 18.61 -28.06
C ALA A 97 -21.38 18.60 -26.99
N ALA A 98 -22.38 19.46 -27.11
CA ALA A 98 -23.40 19.68 -26.10
C ALA A 98 -23.96 18.38 -25.50
N GLY A 99 -23.56 18.06 -24.27
CA GLY A 99 -24.19 17.10 -23.38
C GLY A 99 -23.53 15.71 -23.29
N GLY A 100 -22.62 15.31 -24.18
CA GLY A 100 -22.04 13.96 -24.17
C GLY A 100 -20.55 13.86 -23.82
N ILE A 101 -19.71 14.78 -24.27
CA ILE A 101 -18.26 14.71 -24.11
C ILE A 101 -17.81 15.10 -22.70
N MET A 102 -18.43 16.09 -22.08
CA MET A 102 -18.07 16.57 -20.75
C MET A 102 -18.13 15.48 -19.66
N PRO A 103 -19.20 14.67 -19.55
CA PRO A 103 -19.26 13.58 -18.60
C PRO A 103 -18.22 12.49 -18.86
N MET A 104 -17.88 12.23 -20.11
CA MET A 104 -16.88 11.22 -20.48
C MET A 104 -15.48 11.66 -20.05
N GLN A 105 -15.07 12.88 -20.35
CA GLN A 105 -13.77 13.43 -19.96
C GLN A 105 -13.63 13.55 -18.43
N ALA A 106 -14.70 13.93 -17.75
CA ALA A 106 -14.75 13.97 -16.30
C ALA A 106 -14.51 12.56 -15.70
N SER A 107 -15.17 11.54 -16.25
CA SER A 107 -14.97 10.14 -15.82
C SER A 107 -13.54 9.68 -15.99
N GLU A 108 -12.92 9.97 -17.14
CA GLU A 108 -11.53 9.60 -17.39
C GLU A 108 -10.54 10.35 -16.47
N ALA A 109 -10.77 11.62 -16.19
CA ALA A 109 -9.96 12.38 -15.24
C ALA A 109 -10.02 11.79 -13.83
N ILE A 110 -11.20 11.33 -13.41
CA ILE A 110 -11.40 10.74 -12.09
C ILE A 110 -10.76 9.36 -12.00
N LYS A 111 -10.86 8.53 -13.04
CA LYS A 111 -10.15 7.23 -13.12
C LYS A 111 -8.64 7.42 -13.03
N ALA A 112 -8.10 8.45 -13.70
CA ALA A 112 -6.67 8.77 -13.62
C ALA A 112 -6.23 9.10 -12.19
N LEU A 113 -7.05 9.86 -11.44
CA LEU A 113 -6.78 10.15 -10.02
C LEU A 113 -6.89 8.89 -9.15
N ALA A 114 -7.89 8.05 -9.36
CA ALA A 114 -8.07 6.79 -8.63
C ALA A 114 -6.88 5.85 -8.84
N ASN A 115 -6.46 5.67 -10.09
CA ASN A 115 -5.28 4.86 -10.42
C ASN A 115 -3.99 5.42 -9.79
N LYS A 116 -3.84 6.74 -9.76
CA LYS A 116 -2.69 7.38 -9.12
C LYS A 116 -2.66 7.15 -7.61
N MET A 117 -3.83 7.22 -6.95
CA MET A 117 -3.98 6.91 -5.52
C MET A 117 -3.63 5.45 -5.23
N ASP A 118 -4.15 4.52 -6.02
CA ASP A 118 -3.87 3.10 -5.85
C ASP A 118 -2.38 2.79 -6.04
N ALA A 119 -1.76 3.32 -7.09
CA ALA A 119 -0.32 3.15 -7.33
C ALA A 119 0.54 3.73 -6.20
N TYR A 120 0.14 4.86 -5.62
CA TYR A 120 0.83 5.46 -4.49
C TYR A 120 0.74 4.59 -3.23
N LEU A 121 -0.46 4.12 -2.88
CA LEU A 121 -0.67 3.25 -1.73
C LEU A 121 0.06 1.92 -1.89
N LEU A 122 -0.04 1.31 -3.06
CA LEU A 122 0.66 0.06 -3.36
C LEU A 122 2.18 0.25 -3.35
N GLY A 123 2.71 1.43 -3.69
CA GLY A 123 4.15 1.74 -3.64
C GLY A 123 4.79 1.55 -2.26
N PHE A 124 4.03 1.59 -1.17
CA PHE A 124 4.54 1.29 0.17
C PHE A 124 4.94 -0.18 0.38
N TYR A 125 4.69 -1.08 -0.59
CA TYR A 125 5.21 -2.44 -0.55
C TYR A 125 6.72 -2.48 -0.34
N LEU A 126 7.45 -1.47 -0.85
CA LEU A 126 8.91 -1.36 -0.72
C LEU A 126 9.41 -1.45 0.73
N LYS A 127 8.57 -1.11 1.71
CA LYS A 127 8.88 -1.13 3.14
C LYS A 127 8.34 -2.35 3.89
N VAL A 128 7.66 -3.29 3.20
CA VAL A 128 7.12 -4.51 3.82
C VAL A 128 8.16 -5.62 3.77
N PRO A 129 8.72 -6.07 4.91
CA PRO A 129 9.81 -7.05 4.92
C PRO A 129 9.33 -8.49 4.73
N ASN A 130 8.16 -8.84 5.24
CA ASN A 130 7.65 -10.21 5.19
C ASN A 130 7.23 -10.58 3.76
N TYR A 131 7.58 -11.78 3.35
CA TYR A 131 7.16 -12.32 2.07
C TYR A 131 6.86 -13.81 2.11
N SER A 132 6.09 -14.29 1.14
CA SER A 132 5.82 -15.69 0.84
C SER A 132 5.79 -15.87 -0.69
N GLY A 133 5.85 -17.11 -1.15
CA GLY A 133 5.90 -17.40 -2.58
C GLY A 133 7.30 -17.33 -3.16
N VAL A 134 7.40 -17.54 -4.47
CA VAL A 134 8.66 -17.58 -5.23
C VAL A 134 8.58 -16.52 -6.34
N ALA A 135 9.58 -15.65 -6.38
CA ALA A 135 9.68 -14.61 -7.41
C ALA A 135 9.69 -15.19 -8.83
N GLY A 136 8.98 -14.56 -9.74
CA GLY A 136 8.87 -14.97 -11.15
C GLY A 136 7.98 -16.19 -11.40
N THR A 137 7.18 -16.59 -10.41
CA THR A 137 6.16 -17.64 -10.55
C THR A 137 4.80 -17.07 -10.19
N THR A 138 3.78 -17.28 -11.03
CA THR A 138 2.43 -16.81 -10.68
C THR A 138 1.91 -17.61 -9.48
N PRO A 139 1.46 -16.97 -8.39
CA PRO A 139 0.96 -17.68 -7.22
C PRO A 139 -0.35 -18.42 -7.49
N PHE A 140 -0.69 -19.38 -6.63
CA PHE A 140 -1.95 -20.14 -6.64
C PHE A 140 -2.17 -21.04 -7.86
N VAL A 141 -1.11 -21.50 -8.50
CA VAL A 141 -1.23 -22.39 -9.69
C VAL A 141 -1.87 -23.74 -9.32
N SER A 142 -1.52 -24.33 -8.18
CA SER A 142 -1.99 -25.65 -7.76
C SER A 142 -2.49 -25.71 -6.32
N THR A 143 -2.04 -24.80 -5.46
CA THR A 143 -2.33 -24.82 -4.03
C THR A 143 -2.53 -23.39 -3.51
N VAL A 144 -2.99 -23.27 -2.26
CA VAL A 144 -3.05 -22.00 -1.51
C VAL A 144 -1.84 -21.83 -0.58
N ALA A 145 -0.73 -22.50 -0.86
CA ALA A 145 0.45 -22.54 0.01
C ALA A 145 0.99 -21.12 0.28
N GLU A 146 1.11 -20.30 -0.76
CA GLU A 146 1.61 -18.93 -0.66
C GLU A 146 0.76 -18.08 0.30
N TYR A 147 -0.55 -18.26 0.28
CA TYR A 147 -1.45 -17.60 1.22
C TYR A 147 -1.27 -18.13 2.65
N THR A 148 -1.18 -19.46 2.82
CA THR A 148 -1.03 -20.05 4.16
C THR A 148 0.30 -19.67 4.79
N ASP A 149 1.35 -19.54 4.00
CA ASP A 149 2.66 -19.05 4.43
C ASP A 149 2.61 -17.56 4.78
N ALA A 150 1.96 -16.72 3.98
CA ALA A 150 1.73 -15.32 4.32
C ALA A 150 0.96 -15.18 5.63
N ARG A 151 -0.11 -15.98 5.80
CA ARG A 151 -0.89 -16.05 7.05
C ARG A 151 -0.03 -16.48 8.24
N LEU A 152 0.85 -17.48 8.06
CA LEU A 152 1.80 -17.92 9.07
C LEU A 152 2.73 -16.79 9.49
N ARG A 153 3.24 -15.98 8.52
CA ARG A 153 4.09 -14.81 8.81
C ARG A 153 3.35 -13.80 9.67
N LEU A 154 2.14 -13.41 9.28
CA LEU A 154 1.31 -12.48 10.05
C LEU A 154 0.98 -13.01 11.45
N ASN A 155 0.76 -14.30 11.61
CA ASN A 155 0.54 -14.90 12.93
C ASN A 155 1.80 -14.87 13.81
N LYS A 156 2.99 -15.10 13.23
CA LYS A 156 4.27 -14.99 13.95
C LYS A 156 4.58 -13.57 14.40
N THR A 157 4.15 -12.58 13.63
CA THR A 157 4.29 -11.15 14.00
C THR A 157 3.15 -10.64 14.90
N LEU A 158 2.31 -11.55 15.42
CA LEU A 158 1.18 -11.26 16.32
C LEU A 158 0.13 -10.31 15.69
N ALA A 159 -0.01 -10.33 14.38
CA ALA A 159 -1.05 -9.56 13.69
C ALA A 159 -2.45 -10.08 14.04
N PRO A 160 -3.45 -9.21 14.32
CA PRO A 160 -4.82 -9.62 14.58
C PRO A 160 -5.37 -10.53 13.47
N MET A 161 -6.28 -11.43 13.82
CA MET A 161 -6.86 -12.37 12.85
C MET A 161 -8.09 -11.78 12.13
N THR A 162 -8.62 -10.68 12.63
CA THR A 162 -9.74 -9.94 12.05
C THR A 162 -9.24 -8.98 10.98
N ASP A 163 -10.11 -8.51 10.10
CA ASP A 163 -9.85 -7.46 9.11
C ASP A 163 -8.59 -7.64 8.25
N ARG A 164 -8.24 -8.90 7.97
CA ARG A 164 -7.16 -9.24 7.03
C ARG A 164 -7.68 -9.17 5.60
N ARG A 165 -6.90 -8.59 4.73
CA ARG A 165 -7.23 -8.34 3.33
C ARG A 165 -6.12 -8.85 2.44
N VAL A 166 -6.52 -9.37 1.28
CA VAL A 166 -5.61 -9.87 0.25
C VAL A 166 -5.89 -9.11 -1.03
N LEU A 167 -4.87 -8.50 -1.60
CA LEU A 167 -4.90 -7.86 -2.91
C LEU A 167 -4.11 -8.70 -3.89
N LEU A 168 -4.76 -9.08 -4.98
CA LEU A 168 -4.18 -9.93 -6.02
C LEU A 168 -4.10 -9.18 -7.35
N ASN A 169 -3.08 -9.50 -8.13
CA ASN A 169 -3.06 -9.16 -9.54
C ASN A 169 -4.02 -10.08 -10.33
N PRO A 170 -4.43 -9.71 -11.55
CA PRO A 170 -5.39 -10.50 -12.34
C PRO A 170 -4.94 -11.94 -12.61
N GLU A 171 -3.64 -12.18 -12.76
CA GLU A 171 -3.10 -13.52 -13.02
C GLU A 171 -3.21 -14.42 -11.78
N ALA A 172 -2.88 -13.91 -10.59
CA ALA A 172 -3.01 -14.64 -9.33
C ALA A 172 -4.48 -14.92 -9.00
N GLU A 173 -5.38 -13.95 -9.25
CA GLU A 173 -6.83 -14.16 -9.09
C GLU A 173 -7.34 -15.26 -10.02
N ALA A 174 -6.97 -15.20 -11.31
CA ALA A 174 -7.37 -16.21 -12.28
C ALA A 174 -6.91 -17.62 -11.89
N ASN A 175 -5.71 -17.76 -11.30
CA ASN A 175 -5.23 -19.03 -10.79
C ASN A 175 -5.99 -19.45 -9.53
N ALA A 176 -6.22 -18.54 -8.59
CA ALA A 176 -6.99 -18.82 -7.38
C ALA A 176 -8.39 -19.33 -7.73
N LEU A 177 -9.08 -18.71 -8.69
CA LEU A 177 -10.41 -19.15 -9.14
C LEU A 177 -10.45 -20.55 -9.78
N LYS A 178 -9.30 -21.05 -10.29
CA LYS A 178 -9.19 -22.44 -10.79
C LYS A 178 -9.15 -23.48 -9.68
N LEU A 179 -8.76 -23.08 -8.46
CA LEU A 179 -8.65 -24.02 -7.34
C LEU A 179 -10.05 -24.47 -6.87
N ALA A 180 -10.18 -25.76 -6.60
CA ALA A 180 -11.43 -26.36 -6.14
C ALA A 180 -12.04 -25.64 -4.92
N LEU A 181 -11.18 -25.17 -4.01
CA LEU A 181 -11.59 -24.41 -2.82
C LEU A 181 -12.39 -23.14 -3.13
N PHE A 182 -12.16 -22.54 -4.29
CA PHE A 182 -12.82 -21.28 -4.69
C PHE A 182 -13.85 -21.50 -5.80
N SER A 183 -13.77 -22.56 -6.59
CA SER A 183 -14.64 -22.83 -7.73
C SER A 183 -15.78 -23.79 -7.42
N GLN A 184 -15.55 -24.80 -6.58
CA GLN A 184 -16.57 -25.82 -6.26
C GLN A 184 -17.51 -25.33 -5.16
N ALA A 185 -18.82 -25.35 -5.41
CA ALA A 185 -19.83 -24.82 -4.50
C ALA A 185 -19.91 -25.60 -3.18
N ASP A 186 -19.65 -26.92 -3.19
CA ASP A 186 -19.61 -27.78 -2.02
C ASP A 186 -18.42 -27.48 -1.09
N GLN A 187 -17.26 -27.19 -1.64
CA GLN A 187 -16.06 -26.83 -0.89
C GLN A 187 -16.05 -25.35 -0.47
N ARG A 188 -16.64 -24.51 -1.31
CA ARG A 188 -16.69 -23.06 -1.09
C ARG A 188 -17.67 -22.67 0.03
N GLY A 189 -18.78 -23.39 0.18
CA GLY A 189 -19.81 -23.12 1.18
C GLY A 189 -20.77 -21.97 0.82
N ASP A 190 -20.66 -21.37 -0.38
CA ASP A 190 -21.59 -20.38 -0.93
C ASP A 190 -21.69 -20.48 -2.46
N GLN A 191 -22.80 -20.01 -3.04
CA GLN A 191 -23.05 -20.02 -4.48
C GLN A 191 -22.60 -18.70 -5.17
N GLY A 192 -22.41 -17.62 -4.41
CA GLY A 192 -22.16 -16.28 -4.96
C GLY A 192 -20.91 -16.19 -5.83
N GLY A 193 -19.90 -16.99 -5.55
CA GLY A 193 -18.66 -16.96 -6.31
C GLY A 193 -18.74 -17.59 -7.69
N VAL A 194 -19.56 -18.62 -7.85
CA VAL A 194 -19.77 -19.26 -9.16
C VAL A 194 -20.56 -18.34 -10.09
N ILE A 195 -21.49 -17.56 -9.51
CA ILE A 195 -22.34 -16.64 -10.28
C ILE A 195 -21.60 -15.34 -10.61
N ASN A 196 -20.87 -14.76 -9.65
CA ASN A 196 -20.30 -13.42 -9.76
C ASN A 196 -18.78 -13.40 -10.00
N GLY A 197 -18.11 -14.56 -10.02
CA GLY A 197 -16.65 -14.64 -10.13
C GLY A 197 -15.87 -14.08 -8.93
N GLN A 198 -16.55 -13.76 -7.83
CA GLN A 198 -15.89 -13.19 -6.64
C GLN A 198 -15.35 -14.29 -5.72
N ILE A 199 -14.12 -14.14 -5.25
CA ILE A 199 -13.57 -15.00 -4.20
C ILE A 199 -14.27 -14.73 -2.87
N GLY A 200 -14.49 -13.46 -2.52
CA GLY A 200 -15.14 -13.03 -1.29
C GLY A 200 -14.28 -13.29 -0.06
N ARG A 201 -14.92 -13.55 1.10
CA ARG A 201 -14.23 -13.83 2.33
C ARG A 201 -13.94 -15.33 2.49
N LYS A 202 -12.67 -15.72 2.40
CA LYS A 202 -12.22 -17.11 2.54
C LYS A 202 -10.95 -17.19 3.39
N LEU A 203 -10.81 -18.31 4.10
CA LEU A 203 -9.65 -18.61 4.95
C LEU A 203 -9.34 -17.51 5.99
N GLY A 204 -10.34 -16.72 6.38
CA GLY A 204 -10.21 -15.66 7.37
C GLY A 204 -9.69 -14.33 6.85
N ALA A 205 -9.67 -14.11 5.54
CA ALA A 205 -9.34 -12.84 4.89
C ALA A 205 -10.35 -12.51 3.80
N ASP A 206 -10.47 -11.22 3.49
CA ASP A 206 -11.26 -10.70 2.38
C ASP A 206 -10.34 -10.56 1.16
N TRP A 207 -10.75 -11.13 0.02
CA TRP A 207 -9.95 -11.21 -1.20
C TRP A 207 -10.46 -10.20 -2.23
N PHE A 208 -9.53 -9.41 -2.76
CA PHE A 208 -9.80 -8.39 -3.76
C PHE A 208 -8.81 -8.49 -4.91
N MET A 209 -9.25 -8.15 -6.11
CA MET A 209 -8.40 -7.99 -7.28
C MET A 209 -8.13 -6.50 -7.52
N ASN A 210 -6.89 -6.17 -7.90
CA ASN A 210 -6.50 -4.84 -8.34
C ASN A 210 -5.57 -4.93 -9.55
N GLN A 211 -5.89 -4.18 -10.60
CA GLN A 211 -5.09 -4.14 -11.82
C GLN A 211 -3.79 -3.33 -11.69
N ASN A 212 -3.71 -2.46 -10.65
CA ASN A 212 -2.57 -1.58 -10.41
C ASN A 212 -1.49 -2.22 -9.52
N ILE A 213 -1.52 -3.53 -9.33
CA ILE A 213 -0.49 -4.25 -8.56
C ILE A 213 0.89 -4.01 -9.18
N PRO A 214 1.87 -3.47 -8.42
CA PRO A 214 3.18 -3.16 -8.97
C PRO A 214 3.99 -4.42 -9.27
N VAL A 215 4.79 -4.32 -10.33
CA VAL A 215 5.83 -5.30 -10.64
C VAL A 215 7.15 -4.74 -10.11
N HIS A 216 7.77 -5.47 -9.19
CA HIS A 216 9.06 -5.12 -8.62
C HIS A 216 10.19 -5.69 -9.48
N ALA A 217 11.11 -4.84 -9.89
CA ALA A 217 12.35 -5.25 -10.54
C ALA A 217 13.41 -5.52 -9.45
N GLY A 218 13.52 -6.76 -9.02
CA GLY A 218 14.50 -7.17 -8.02
C GLY A 218 15.93 -7.12 -8.54
N GLY A 219 16.88 -7.00 -7.62
CA GLY A 219 18.30 -7.02 -7.92
C GLY A 219 18.78 -8.35 -8.50
N SER A 220 19.96 -8.35 -9.08
CA SER A 220 20.57 -9.53 -9.72
C SER A 220 21.36 -10.41 -8.74
N ALA A 221 21.66 -9.94 -7.54
CA ALA A 221 22.39 -10.71 -6.54
C ALA A 221 21.64 -11.98 -6.16
N GLY A 222 22.34 -13.10 -6.10
CA GLY A 222 21.73 -14.40 -5.81
C GLY A 222 22.80 -15.44 -5.46
N GLY A 223 22.45 -16.71 -5.62
CA GLY A 223 23.33 -17.84 -5.25
C GLY A 223 23.15 -18.23 -3.78
N THR A 224 24.16 -18.83 -3.19
CA THR A 224 24.22 -19.18 -1.76
C THR A 224 24.71 -18.01 -0.92
N THR A 225 23.98 -16.89 -0.95
CA THR A 225 24.34 -15.69 -0.19
C THR A 225 24.31 -15.98 1.32
N THR A 226 25.31 -15.48 2.02
CA THR A 226 25.45 -15.66 3.47
C THR A 226 25.87 -14.34 4.13
N LEU A 227 25.65 -14.21 5.44
CA LEU A 227 26.24 -13.12 6.19
C LEU A 227 27.77 -13.25 6.20
N SER A 228 28.49 -12.23 5.73
CA SER A 228 29.95 -12.18 5.80
C SER A 228 30.46 -11.75 7.18
N ALA A 229 29.61 -11.09 7.97
CA ALA A 229 29.90 -10.67 9.34
C ALA A 229 28.70 -10.98 10.25
N THR A 230 28.95 -11.15 11.55
CA THR A 230 27.88 -11.35 12.53
C THR A 230 26.95 -10.13 12.58
N MET A 231 25.65 -10.38 12.44
CA MET A 231 24.59 -9.38 12.61
C MET A 231 24.27 -9.23 14.09
N THR A 232 24.27 -8.00 14.61
CA THR A 232 23.93 -7.69 15.99
C THR A 232 22.62 -6.91 16.08
N VAL A 233 21.95 -6.99 17.23
CA VAL A 233 20.71 -6.22 17.47
C VAL A 233 20.98 -4.73 17.31
N GLY A 234 20.08 -4.02 16.62
CA GLY A 234 20.19 -2.59 16.35
C GLY A 234 20.98 -2.24 15.08
N GLN A 235 21.59 -3.23 14.40
CA GLN A 235 22.36 -2.99 13.19
C GLN A 235 21.46 -2.66 12.01
N ALA A 236 21.80 -1.59 11.27
CA ALA A 236 21.08 -1.12 10.09
C ALA A 236 21.75 -1.51 8.76
N ILE A 237 22.98 -2.02 8.81
CA ILE A 237 23.76 -2.42 7.64
C ILE A 237 24.13 -3.89 7.75
N LEU A 238 23.73 -4.69 6.78
CA LEU A 238 24.07 -6.12 6.69
C LEU A 238 25.24 -6.29 5.73
N SER A 239 26.26 -7.03 6.16
CA SER A 239 27.34 -7.45 5.30
C SER A 239 26.99 -8.81 4.67
N ILE A 240 26.72 -8.83 3.38
CA ILE A 240 26.29 -10.01 2.63
C ILE A 240 27.45 -10.49 1.77
N GLY A 241 27.80 -11.75 1.87
CA GLY A 241 28.86 -12.40 1.10
C GLY A 241 28.34 -13.50 0.18
N ALA A 242 29.24 -14.05 -0.60
CA ALA A 242 28.96 -15.10 -1.59
C ALA A 242 27.92 -14.73 -2.64
N CYS A 243 27.85 -13.44 -3.00
CA CYS A 243 26.95 -12.96 -4.04
C CYS A 243 27.36 -13.51 -5.41
N THR A 244 26.37 -13.97 -6.19
CA THR A 244 26.54 -14.43 -7.57
C THR A 244 25.52 -13.72 -8.46
N PRO A 245 25.93 -12.93 -9.48
CA PRO A 245 27.31 -12.65 -9.90
C PRO A 245 28.13 -11.85 -8.85
N THR A 246 29.44 -11.76 -9.03
CA THR A 246 30.37 -11.10 -8.09
C THR A 246 30.11 -9.60 -7.93
N ASP A 247 29.44 -9.00 -8.89
CA ASP A 247 28.96 -7.63 -8.97
C ASP A 247 27.41 -7.54 -8.87
N GLY A 248 26.79 -8.57 -8.28
CA GLY A 248 25.34 -8.64 -8.13
C GLY A 248 24.77 -7.42 -7.41
N THR A 249 23.60 -6.96 -7.84
CA THR A 249 22.92 -5.78 -7.31
C THR A 249 21.78 -6.14 -6.38
N PHE A 250 21.54 -5.30 -5.39
CA PHE A 250 20.34 -5.30 -4.54
C PHE A 250 19.56 -4.03 -4.85
N ALA A 251 18.32 -4.16 -5.27
CA ALA A 251 17.45 -3.02 -5.57
C ALA A 251 16.75 -2.51 -4.30
N VAL A 252 16.33 -1.24 -4.32
CA VAL A 252 15.50 -0.69 -3.25
C VAL A 252 14.18 -1.45 -3.16
N GLY A 253 13.84 -1.91 -1.97
CA GLY A 253 12.62 -2.69 -1.74
C GLY A 253 12.79 -4.20 -1.92
N ASP A 254 13.97 -4.70 -2.29
CA ASP A 254 14.26 -6.12 -2.23
C ASP A 254 14.06 -6.66 -0.82
N THR A 255 13.60 -7.90 -0.71
CA THR A 255 13.44 -8.57 0.58
C THR A 255 14.59 -9.52 0.82
N LEU A 256 15.05 -9.52 2.06
CA LEU A 256 16.12 -10.40 2.53
C LEU A 256 15.61 -11.22 3.70
N LYS A 257 15.78 -12.54 3.62
CA LYS A 257 15.47 -13.43 4.74
C LYS A 257 16.82 -13.98 5.26
N VAL A 258 17.15 -13.61 6.48
CA VAL A 258 18.37 -14.04 7.17
C VAL A 258 18.07 -15.20 8.10
N GLY A 259 18.77 -16.30 7.94
CA GLY A 259 18.58 -17.52 8.71
C GLY A 259 17.49 -18.44 8.15
N THR A 260 17.23 -19.54 8.84
CA THR A 260 16.31 -20.59 8.42
C THR A 260 15.26 -20.91 9.50
N GLY A 261 14.16 -21.50 9.09
CA GLY A 261 13.13 -22.01 10.00
C GLY A 261 12.39 -20.94 10.78
N SER A 262 12.21 -21.16 12.08
CA SER A 262 11.42 -20.30 12.98
C SER A 262 12.15 -19.04 13.43
N THR A 263 13.48 -19.02 13.36
CA THR A 263 14.34 -17.92 13.77
C THR A 263 14.69 -16.95 12.64
N ALA A 264 14.21 -17.22 11.43
CA ALA A 264 14.44 -16.36 10.27
C ALA A 264 13.90 -14.96 10.47
N VAL A 265 14.72 -13.95 10.16
CA VAL A 265 14.38 -12.52 10.23
C VAL A 265 14.29 -11.96 8.82
N TYR A 266 13.35 -11.07 8.61
CA TYR A 266 13.04 -10.49 7.32
C TYR A 266 13.37 -9.00 7.31
N PHE A 267 14.01 -8.56 6.22
CA PHE A 267 14.41 -7.17 6.00
C PHE A 267 14.02 -6.70 4.62
N THR A 268 13.93 -5.39 4.45
CA THR A 268 13.85 -4.72 3.14
C THR A 268 15.09 -3.89 2.91
N VAL A 269 15.56 -3.88 1.68
CA VAL A 269 16.68 -3.04 1.24
C VAL A 269 16.22 -1.60 1.14
N LYS A 270 16.86 -0.72 1.91
CA LYS A 270 16.54 0.72 1.95
C LYS A 270 17.22 1.49 0.82
N THR A 271 18.47 1.19 0.56
CA THR A 271 19.27 1.84 -0.49
C THR A 271 19.88 0.78 -1.39
N ALA A 272 19.84 1.01 -2.70
CA ALA A 272 20.45 0.10 -3.65
C ALA A 272 21.93 -0.13 -3.32
N ALA A 273 22.38 -1.35 -3.45
CA ALA A 273 23.75 -1.75 -3.20
C ALA A 273 24.25 -2.69 -4.30
N THR A 274 25.54 -2.58 -4.63
CA THR A 274 26.20 -3.46 -5.60
C THR A 274 27.30 -4.22 -4.88
N ALA A 275 27.38 -5.52 -5.09
CA ALA A 275 28.45 -6.34 -4.56
C ALA A 275 29.78 -5.98 -5.24
N THR A 276 30.85 -6.01 -4.48
CA THR A 276 32.23 -5.89 -4.97
C THR A 276 32.99 -7.12 -4.50
N ALA A 277 33.55 -7.86 -5.42
CA ALA A 277 34.22 -9.15 -5.14
C ALA A 277 33.33 -10.11 -4.31
N SER A 278 32.06 -10.23 -4.70
CA SER A 278 31.02 -11.05 -4.04
C SER A 278 30.57 -10.59 -2.64
N VAL A 279 30.94 -9.38 -2.19
CA VAL A 279 30.53 -8.85 -0.89
C VAL A 279 29.79 -7.55 -1.08
N ALA A 280 28.66 -7.38 -0.40
CA ALA A 280 27.87 -6.15 -0.40
C ALA A 280 27.56 -5.69 1.04
N ALA A 281 27.62 -4.37 1.26
CA ALA A 281 27.09 -3.72 2.46
C ALA A 281 25.69 -3.20 2.14
N VAL A 282 24.66 -3.86 2.65
CA VAL A 282 23.26 -3.56 2.33
C VAL A 282 22.60 -2.85 3.52
N THR A 283 22.14 -1.62 3.28
CA THR A 283 21.38 -0.87 4.29
C THR A 283 19.93 -1.34 4.27
N VAL A 284 19.41 -1.72 5.45
CA VAL A 284 18.02 -2.19 5.62
C VAL A 284 17.13 -1.12 6.26
N ASP A 285 15.84 -1.21 6.00
CA ASP A 285 14.86 -0.20 6.47
C ASP A 285 14.55 -0.35 7.97
N VAL A 286 14.54 -1.58 8.48
CA VAL A 286 14.31 -1.89 9.90
C VAL A 286 15.58 -2.47 10.50
N ASN A 287 15.99 -1.94 11.64
CA ASN A 287 17.15 -2.44 12.35
C ASN A 287 16.97 -3.89 12.80
N ALA A 288 18.07 -4.62 12.86
CA ALA A 288 18.07 -6.02 13.29
C ALA A 288 17.50 -6.17 14.72
N VAL A 289 16.52 -7.06 14.86
CA VAL A 289 15.86 -7.35 16.16
C VAL A 289 16.47 -8.55 16.88
N SER A 290 17.32 -9.32 16.19
CA SER A 290 18.02 -10.48 16.74
C SER A 290 19.44 -10.57 16.21
N THR A 291 20.28 -11.39 16.83
CA THR A 291 21.62 -11.69 16.36
C THR A 291 21.58 -12.86 15.38
N ALA A 292 22.45 -12.83 14.37
CA ALA A 292 22.74 -13.97 13.52
C ALA A 292 24.26 -14.06 13.27
N SER A 293 24.80 -15.28 13.34
CA SER A 293 26.24 -15.50 13.17
C SER A 293 26.67 -15.29 11.73
N ALA A 294 27.91 -14.93 11.51
CA ALA A 294 28.55 -15.01 10.21
C ALA A 294 28.34 -16.40 9.60
N GLY A 295 28.12 -16.47 8.30
CA GLY A 295 27.79 -17.73 7.60
C GLY A 295 26.29 -18.07 7.62
N ALA A 296 25.42 -17.34 8.33
CA ALA A 296 23.98 -17.56 8.27
C ALA A 296 23.48 -17.36 6.83
N ALA A 297 22.64 -18.30 6.36
CA ALA A 297 22.10 -18.24 5.00
C ALA A 297 21.21 -17.03 4.81
N ILE A 298 21.30 -16.40 3.64
CA ILE A 298 20.42 -15.31 3.22
C ILE A 298 19.68 -15.77 1.97
N GLU A 299 18.38 -15.68 2.03
CA GLU A 299 17.50 -15.87 0.87
C GLU A 299 17.09 -14.50 0.33
N HIS A 300 17.32 -14.27 -0.94
CA HIS A 300 16.96 -13.07 -1.67
C HIS A 300 16.15 -13.45 -2.91
N PRO A 301 14.83 -13.18 -2.95
CA PRO A 301 14.03 -13.35 -4.15
C PRO A 301 14.47 -12.33 -5.20
N LYS A 302 14.97 -12.81 -6.33
CA LYS A 302 15.55 -11.99 -7.39
C LYS A 302 14.69 -11.98 -8.64
N GLY A 303 14.90 -10.96 -9.47
CA GLY A 303 14.21 -10.81 -10.75
C GLY A 303 12.89 -10.06 -10.65
N SER A 304 12.18 -10.02 -11.78
CA SER A 304 10.88 -9.36 -11.88
C SER A 304 9.81 -10.18 -11.18
N GLN A 305 9.00 -9.54 -10.35
CA GLN A 305 7.97 -10.21 -9.55
C GLN A 305 6.76 -9.31 -9.33
N ALA A 306 5.57 -9.84 -9.51
CA ALA A 306 4.34 -9.15 -9.14
C ALA A 306 4.17 -9.19 -7.62
N ILE A 307 3.87 -8.04 -7.01
CA ILE A 307 3.77 -7.92 -5.56
C ILE A 307 2.32 -7.91 -5.11
N ASN A 308 1.75 -9.09 -4.93
CA ASN A 308 0.48 -9.21 -4.25
C ASN A 308 0.67 -8.97 -2.75
N LEU A 309 -0.36 -8.45 -2.07
CA LEU A 309 -0.26 -8.06 -0.68
C LEU A 309 -1.32 -8.75 0.18
N MET A 310 -0.90 -9.30 1.31
CA MET A 310 -1.78 -9.69 2.42
C MET A 310 -1.48 -8.79 3.62
N PHE A 311 -2.47 -8.09 4.14
CA PHE A 311 -2.26 -7.13 5.23
C PHE A 311 -3.49 -7.03 6.15
N HIS A 312 -3.23 -6.58 7.38
CA HIS A 312 -4.26 -6.10 8.28
C HIS A 312 -4.59 -4.64 7.97
N ARG A 313 -5.84 -4.24 8.12
CA ARG A 313 -6.29 -2.87 7.83
C ARG A 313 -5.38 -1.77 8.42
N ASP A 314 -4.89 -1.97 9.64
CA ASP A 314 -4.08 -0.98 10.36
C ASP A 314 -2.59 -0.99 9.98
N ALA A 315 -2.18 -1.80 8.99
CA ALA A 315 -0.82 -1.76 8.47
C ALA A 315 -0.54 -0.43 7.78
N PHE A 316 -1.49 0.02 6.97
CA PHE A 316 -1.40 1.26 6.18
C PHE A 316 -2.40 2.27 6.71
N ALA A 317 -1.99 3.52 6.78
CA ALA A 317 -2.91 4.64 6.98
C ALA A 317 -2.92 5.55 5.76
N PHE A 318 -4.10 6.02 5.44
CA PHE A 318 -4.36 6.94 4.36
C PHE A 318 -5.27 8.06 4.87
N ALA A 319 -4.98 9.29 4.49
CA ALA A 319 -5.81 10.44 4.83
C ALA A 319 -5.91 11.38 3.64
N THR A 320 -7.08 11.93 3.45
CA THR A 320 -7.35 13.01 2.47
C THR A 320 -7.77 14.26 3.21
N ARG A 321 -7.50 15.42 2.60
CA ARG A 321 -7.87 16.70 3.16
C ARG A 321 -8.54 17.56 2.08
N PRO A 322 -9.67 18.25 2.40
CA PRO A 322 -10.23 19.25 1.52
C PRO A 322 -9.26 20.43 1.39
N LEU A 323 -9.02 20.86 0.16
CA LEU A 323 -8.29 22.08 -0.13
C LEU A 323 -9.21 23.28 0.05
N GLU A 324 -8.71 24.33 0.68
CA GLU A 324 -9.46 25.57 0.86
C GLU A 324 -9.76 26.24 -0.49
N SER A 325 -10.95 26.80 -0.63
CA SER A 325 -11.43 27.53 -1.81
C SER A 325 -11.17 29.04 -1.70
N SER A 326 -9.96 29.41 -1.23
CA SER A 326 -9.63 30.82 -0.97
C SER A 326 -9.56 31.72 -2.22
N SER A 327 -9.58 31.12 -3.41
CA SER A 327 -9.49 31.82 -4.70
C SER A 327 -10.86 32.11 -5.33
N GLN A 328 -11.96 31.95 -4.61
CA GLN A 328 -13.28 32.41 -5.08
C GLN A 328 -13.25 33.93 -5.26
N GLY A 329 -13.45 34.39 -6.48
CA GLY A 329 -13.46 35.82 -6.83
C GLY A 329 -12.45 36.22 -7.89
N LEU A 330 -11.49 35.35 -8.27
CA LEU A 330 -10.52 35.62 -9.33
C LEU A 330 -10.95 35.09 -10.72
N GLY A 331 -12.24 34.80 -10.90
CA GLY A 331 -12.77 34.28 -12.16
C GLY A 331 -12.84 32.75 -12.23
N ASN A 332 -12.41 32.03 -11.19
CA ASN A 332 -12.50 30.59 -11.09
C ASN A 332 -13.71 30.18 -10.23
N ILE A 333 -14.39 29.12 -10.61
CA ILE A 333 -15.44 28.48 -9.82
C ILE A 333 -14.84 27.24 -9.18
N ILE A 334 -14.84 27.20 -7.85
CA ILE A 334 -14.30 26.09 -7.08
C ILE A 334 -15.44 25.44 -6.30
N SER A 335 -15.57 24.13 -6.41
CA SER A 335 -16.49 23.33 -5.61
C SER A 335 -15.76 22.13 -5.04
N SER A 336 -15.91 21.88 -3.75
CA SER A 336 -15.34 20.71 -3.09
C SER A 336 -16.44 19.92 -2.40
N ALA A 337 -16.30 18.61 -2.41
CA ALA A 337 -17.20 17.72 -1.70
C ALA A 337 -16.42 16.55 -1.07
N ILE A 338 -16.94 16.08 0.06
CA ILE A 338 -16.41 14.91 0.78
C ILE A 338 -17.44 13.81 0.65
N ASP A 339 -17.02 12.62 0.24
CA ASP A 339 -17.90 11.47 0.23
C ASP A 339 -18.23 11.05 1.69
N PRO A 340 -19.49 11.07 2.10
CA PRO A 340 -19.86 10.75 3.49
C PRO A 340 -19.61 9.29 3.85
N VAL A 341 -19.47 8.38 2.87
CA VAL A 341 -19.28 6.95 3.10
C VAL A 341 -17.80 6.60 3.25
N THR A 342 -16.96 7.14 2.37
CA THR A 342 -15.52 6.83 2.32
C THR A 342 -14.65 7.95 2.88
N GLY A 343 -15.19 9.17 3.08
CA GLY A 343 -14.43 10.34 3.47
C GLY A 343 -13.49 10.89 2.37
N LEU A 344 -13.48 10.31 1.16
CA LEU A 344 -12.67 10.82 0.05
C LEU A 344 -13.08 12.24 -0.30
N THR A 345 -12.10 13.12 -0.38
CA THR A 345 -12.30 14.52 -0.72
C THR A 345 -11.92 14.75 -2.16
N LEU A 346 -12.82 15.33 -2.93
CA LEU A 346 -12.56 15.72 -4.32
C LEU A 346 -12.91 17.20 -4.48
N ARG A 347 -12.04 17.97 -5.11
CA ARG A 347 -12.28 19.35 -5.49
C ARG A 347 -12.37 19.44 -7.02
N LEU A 348 -13.35 20.16 -7.50
CA LEU A 348 -13.47 20.56 -8.91
C LEU A 348 -13.21 22.05 -9.01
N GLU A 349 -12.22 22.41 -9.79
CA GLU A 349 -11.92 23.80 -10.19
C GLU A 349 -12.24 24.00 -11.64
N VAL A 350 -13.01 25.05 -11.93
CA VAL A 350 -13.34 25.48 -13.30
C VAL A 350 -12.75 26.85 -13.50
N SER A 351 -11.76 26.93 -14.37
CA SER A 351 -11.09 28.18 -14.73
C SER A 351 -11.36 28.56 -16.17
N ARG A 352 -11.66 29.85 -16.39
CA ARG A 352 -11.90 30.36 -17.72
C ARG A 352 -10.70 31.16 -18.20
N GLN A 353 -10.26 30.82 -19.41
CA GLN A 353 -9.23 31.53 -20.14
C GLN A 353 -9.81 32.14 -21.43
N TYR A 354 -8.96 32.72 -22.30
CA TYR A 354 -9.41 33.27 -23.56
C TYR A 354 -10.01 32.18 -24.46
N LYS A 355 -11.35 32.20 -24.62
CA LYS A 355 -12.14 31.28 -25.45
C LYS A 355 -12.01 29.78 -25.14
N GLN A 356 -11.62 29.46 -23.92
CA GLN A 356 -11.51 28.09 -23.46
C GLN A 356 -11.79 27.98 -21.95
N THR A 357 -12.28 26.82 -21.52
CA THR A 357 -12.58 26.51 -20.12
C THR A 357 -11.79 25.29 -19.74
N THR A 358 -11.06 25.35 -18.63
CA THR A 358 -10.33 24.24 -18.05
C THR A 358 -11.09 23.72 -16.85
N PHE A 359 -11.32 22.42 -16.83
CA PHE A 359 -11.88 21.68 -15.71
C PHE A 359 -10.75 20.88 -15.08
N SER A 360 -10.52 21.03 -13.78
CA SER A 360 -9.49 20.31 -13.05
C SER A 360 -10.10 19.63 -11.83
N TYR A 361 -9.98 18.31 -11.76
CA TYR A 361 -10.25 17.56 -10.55
C TYR A 361 -8.94 17.42 -9.78
N ASP A 362 -8.94 17.72 -8.50
CA ASP A 362 -7.78 17.57 -7.66
C ASP A 362 -8.09 16.96 -6.29
N ILE A 363 -7.05 16.35 -5.72
CA ILE A 363 -7.09 15.71 -4.41
C ILE A 363 -5.76 15.92 -3.68
N LEU A 364 -5.85 16.27 -2.40
CA LEU A 364 -4.71 16.30 -1.49
C LEU A 364 -4.77 15.06 -0.60
N ALA A 365 -3.74 14.26 -0.66
CA ALA A 365 -3.66 12.99 0.05
C ALA A 365 -2.31 12.80 0.76
N GLY A 366 -2.33 11.94 1.77
CA GLY A 366 -1.13 11.45 2.42
C GLY A 366 -1.33 10.01 2.87
N ALA A 367 -0.27 9.21 2.79
CA ALA A 367 -0.30 7.85 3.27
C ALA A 367 1.02 7.48 3.94
N GLN A 368 0.97 6.47 4.80
CA GLN A 368 2.16 5.90 5.42
C GLN A 368 1.92 4.45 5.84
N LEU A 369 2.96 3.62 5.72
CA LEU A 369 2.99 2.32 6.35
C LEU A 369 3.29 2.52 7.84
N ILE A 370 2.31 2.24 8.71
CA ILE A 370 2.44 2.44 10.16
C ILE A 370 3.14 1.25 10.81
N ARG A 371 2.70 0.03 10.44
CA ARG A 371 3.19 -1.22 11.02
C ARG A 371 3.58 -2.21 9.94
N PRO A 372 4.86 -2.27 9.54
CA PRO A 372 5.34 -3.19 8.51
C PRO A 372 5.10 -4.67 8.86
N GLU A 373 5.09 -5.00 10.14
CA GLU A 373 4.86 -6.35 10.65
C GLU A 373 3.45 -6.88 10.40
N LEU A 374 2.48 -5.99 10.14
CA LEU A 374 1.09 -6.34 9.84
C LEU A 374 0.83 -6.57 8.35
N ALA A 375 1.86 -6.58 7.53
CA ALA A 375 1.77 -6.82 6.10
C ALA A 375 2.74 -7.92 5.65
N CYS A 376 2.37 -8.63 4.59
CA CYS A 376 3.16 -9.66 3.95
C CYS A 376 2.98 -9.57 2.43
N ARG A 377 4.09 -9.65 1.67
CA ARG A 377 4.05 -9.76 0.21
C ARG A 377 3.80 -11.21 -0.18
N ILE A 378 3.00 -11.42 -1.20
CA ILE A 378 2.87 -12.70 -1.90
C ILE A 378 3.49 -12.49 -3.28
N LEU A 379 4.68 -13.05 -3.46
CA LEU A 379 5.50 -12.89 -4.65
C LEU A 379 4.94 -13.72 -5.80
N GLY A 380 4.99 -13.10 -7.01
CA GLY A 380 4.51 -13.72 -8.24
C GLY A 380 5.42 -13.52 -9.44
#